data_49c0e74ffd0130397ed19dc95a818360
#
_entry.id   49c0e74ffd0130397ed19dc95a818360
#
_cell.length_a   1.000
_cell.length_b   1.000
_cell.length_c   1.000
_cell.angle_alpha   90.00
_cell.angle_beta   90.00
_cell.angle_gamma   90.00
#
_symmetry.space_group_name_H-M   'P 1'
#
loop_
_entity.id
_entity.type
_entity.pdbx_description
1 polymer ?
#
loop_
_entity_poly.entity_id
_entity_poly.type
_entity_poly.pdbx_seq_one_letter_code
_entity_poly.pdbx_strand_id
1 'polypeptide(L)'
;MPVVQEAAKARRFFDFLAPWYDQINTRIYKREWLERVRSEIRGPRVLDVGVGTGFTTRHLADAVGIDLSMEMLRRARYPGTLVRADFMRPPFRGAVFDTIVFAGSFYYMPDPGDAAGIARDLLRSGGRVILLSPATLLLAGFVRVFSPREYREIFASTGFRDIRFERLNWAACLVTAEQP
;
A
#
# COMPACT_ATOMS: atom_id res chain seq x y z
N MET A 1 -12.19 -11.83 13.72
CA MET A 1 -10.93 -11.65 12.99
C MET A 1 -11.25 -11.57 11.51
N PRO A 2 -10.74 -10.60 10.75
CA PRO A 2 -10.96 -10.52 9.31
C PRO A 2 -10.44 -11.77 8.59
N VAL A 3 -11.15 -12.18 7.55
CA VAL A 3 -10.93 -13.47 6.85
C VAL A 3 -9.54 -13.60 6.21
N VAL A 4 -8.81 -12.49 5.99
CA VAL A 4 -7.58 -12.42 5.19
C VAL A 4 -6.43 -11.74 5.96
N GLN A 5 -6.15 -12.17 7.20
CA GLN A 5 -5.04 -11.60 8.00
C GLN A 5 -3.71 -12.37 7.92
N GLU A 6 -3.70 -13.58 7.40
CA GLU A 6 -2.46 -14.34 7.22
C GLU A 6 -1.92 -14.11 5.80
N ALA A 7 -0.65 -13.77 5.66
CA ALA A 7 0.01 -13.54 4.37
C ALA A 7 -0.23 -14.70 3.36
N ALA A 8 -0.25 -15.95 3.85
CA ALA A 8 -0.53 -17.12 3.01
C ALA A 8 -1.99 -17.19 2.52
N LYS A 9 -2.95 -16.79 3.37
CA LYS A 9 -4.38 -16.74 3.00
C LYS A 9 -4.63 -15.57 2.05
N ALA A 10 -4.05 -14.39 2.32
CA ALA A 10 -4.11 -13.23 1.44
C ALA A 10 -3.56 -13.60 0.05
N ARG A 11 -2.39 -14.21 -0.03
CA ARG A 11 -1.81 -14.64 -1.29
C ARG A 11 -2.74 -15.58 -2.07
N ARG A 12 -3.27 -16.65 -1.44
CA ARG A 12 -4.17 -17.61 -2.11
C ARG A 12 -5.45 -16.93 -2.61
N PHE A 13 -5.99 -16.01 -1.83
CA PHE A 13 -7.17 -15.24 -2.19
C PHE A 13 -6.89 -14.37 -3.44
N PHE A 14 -5.77 -13.66 -3.46
CA PHE A 14 -5.38 -12.82 -4.60
C PHE A 14 -4.94 -13.64 -5.81
N ASP A 15 -4.27 -14.77 -5.64
CA ASP A 15 -3.97 -15.71 -6.72
C ASP A 15 -5.27 -16.19 -7.41
N PHE A 16 -6.32 -16.48 -6.63
CA PHE A 16 -7.63 -16.86 -7.16
C PHE A 16 -8.34 -15.71 -7.87
N LEU A 17 -8.28 -14.50 -7.32
CA LEU A 17 -8.95 -13.32 -7.89
C LEU A 17 -8.23 -12.72 -9.10
N ALA A 18 -6.96 -13.02 -9.29
CA ALA A 18 -6.11 -12.39 -10.29
C ALA A 18 -6.72 -12.30 -11.70
N PRO A 19 -7.45 -13.32 -12.23
CA PRO A 19 -8.07 -13.24 -13.56
C PRO A 19 -9.10 -12.12 -13.73
N TRP A 20 -9.79 -11.75 -12.64
CA TRP A 20 -10.87 -10.74 -12.66
C TRP A 20 -10.51 -9.46 -11.91
N TYR A 21 -9.28 -9.40 -11.37
CA TYR A 21 -8.88 -8.36 -10.43
C TYR A 21 -9.02 -6.94 -11.02
N ASP A 22 -8.58 -6.73 -12.25
CA ASP A 22 -8.68 -5.41 -12.89
C ASP A 22 -10.14 -4.98 -13.11
N GLN A 23 -11.02 -5.93 -13.47
CA GLN A 23 -12.45 -5.64 -13.64
C GLN A 23 -13.10 -5.27 -12.31
N ILE A 24 -12.70 -5.94 -11.22
CA ILE A 24 -13.17 -5.65 -9.86
C ILE A 24 -12.64 -4.27 -9.43
N ASN A 25 -11.34 -4.01 -9.63
CA ASN A 25 -10.71 -2.77 -9.23
C ASN A 25 -11.27 -1.55 -9.95
N THR A 26 -11.58 -1.63 -11.24
CA THR A 26 -12.20 -0.52 -11.98
C THR A 26 -13.57 -0.13 -11.43
N ARG A 27 -14.26 -1.05 -10.75
CA ARG A 27 -15.55 -0.78 -10.09
C ARG A 27 -15.39 -0.27 -8.66
N ILE A 28 -14.35 -0.70 -7.94
CA ILE A 28 -14.11 -0.36 -6.53
C ILE A 28 -13.33 0.94 -6.42
N TYR A 29 -12.22 1.06 -7.15
CA TYR A 29 -11.32 2.22 -7.06
C TYR A 29 -11.80 3.34 -7.97
N LYS A 30 -12.25 4.42 -7.39
CA LYS A 30 -12.61 5.60 -8.14
C LYS A 30 -11.36 6.28 -8.69
N ARG A 31 -11.46 6.81 -9.91
CA ARG A 31 -10.37 7.52 -10.57
C ARG A 31 -9.81 8.67 -9.72
N GLU A 32 -10.70 9.44 -9.09
CA GLU A 32 -10.34 10.54 -8.19
C GLU A 32 -9.46 10.09 -7.00
N TRP A 33 -9.66 8.87 -6.47
CA TRP A 33 -8.81 8.35 -5.39
C TRP A 33 -7.39 8.05 -5.87
N LEU A 34 -7.26 7.49 -7.05
CA LEU A 34 -5.96 7.20 -7.65
C LEU A 34 -5.22 8.48 -8.03
N GLU A 35 -5.93 9.48 -8.55
CA GLU A 35 -5.38 10.80 -8.82
C GLU A 35 -4.91 11.47 -7.53
N ARG A 36 -5.66 11.31 -6.45
CA ARG A 36 -5.28 11.84 -5.13
C ARG A 36 -4.04 11.13 -4.58
N VAL A 37 -3.92 9.80 -4.70
CA VAL A 37 -2.68 9.06 -4.36
C VAL A 37 -1.51 9.58 -5.19
N ARG A 38 -1.69 9.72 -6.50
CA ARG A 38 -0.64 10.17 -7.42
C ARG A 38 -0.14 11.58 -7.11
N SER A 39 -1.02 12.49 -6.72
CA SER A 39 -0.65 13.86 -6.36
C SER A 39 0.21 13.95 -5.09
N GLU A 40 0.22 12.90 -4.26
CA GLU A 40 1.07 12.83 -3.06
C GLU A 40 2.44 12.20 -3.32
N ILE A 41 2.64 11.55 -4.48
CA ILE A 41 3.93 10.92 -4.82
C ILE A 41 5.01 12.00 -4.98
N ARG A 42 6.13 11.78 -4.32
CA ARG A 42 7.31 12.65 -4.38
C ARG A 42 8.53 11.86 -4.86
N GLY A 43 9.39 12.53 -5.58
CA GLY A 43 10.66 11.97 -6.07
C GLY A 43 10.49 10.84 -7.07
N PRO A 44 11.59 10.44 -7.73
CA PRO A 44 11.54 9.42 -8.78
C PRO A 44 11.54 7.98 -8.24
N ARG A 45 12.01 7.74 -7.00
CA ARG A 45 12.19 6.40 -6.45
C ARG A 45 10.97 5.99 -5.63
N VAL A 46 10.04 5.32 -6.27
CA VAL A 46 8.76 4.90 -5.69
C VAL A 46 8.74 3.39 -5.49
N LEU A 47 8.34 2.95 -4.30
CA LEU A 47 8.02 1.56 -4.00
C LEU A 47 6.50 1.41 -3.89
N ASP A 48 5.91 0.52 -4.67
CA ASP A 48 4.50 0.13 -4.55
C ASP A 48 4.40 -1.23 -3.87
N VAL A 49 3.84 -1.27 -2.68
CA VAL A 49 3.72 -2.46 -1.83
C VAL A 49 2.36 -3.11 -1.99
N GLY A 50 2.36 -4.38 -2.41
CA GLY A 50 1.15 -5.06 -2.84
C GLY A 50 0.68 -4.48 -4.17
N VAL A 51 1.62 -4.33 -5.12
CA VAL A 51 1.39 -3.67 -6.41
C VAL A 51 0.27 -4.33 -7.23
N GLY A 52 -0.02 -5.61 -6.99
CA GLY A 52 -1.02 -6.36 -7.71
C GLY A 52 -0.77 -6.35 -9.22
N THR A 53 -1.74 -5.86 -9.98
CA THR A 53 -1.64 -5.68 -11.44
C THR A 53 -1.05 -4.33 -11.85
N GLY A 54 -0.56 -3.54 -10.89
CA GLY A 54 0.07 -2.23 -11.14
C GLY A 54 -0.91 -1.06 -11.30
N PHE A 55 -2.16 -1.23 -10.90
CA PHE A 55 -3.24 -0.29 -11.21
C PHE A 55 -2.97 1.15 -10.72
N THR A 56 -2.29 1.31 -9.60
CA THR A 56 -2.04 2.62 -8.98
C THR A 56 -0.86 3.35 -9.58
N THR A 57 0.27 2.65 -9.75
CA THR A 57 1.57 3.27 -10.08
C THR A 57 2.10 2.93 -11.49
N ARG A 58 1.33 2.20 -12.33
CA ARG A 58 1.70 1.81 -13.70
C ARG A 58 2.06 2.97 -14.66
N HIS A 59 1.83 4.21 -14.24
CA HIS A 59 2.22 5.40 -15.00
C HIS A 59 3.65 5.85 -14.70
N LEU A 60 4.34 5.22 -13.73
CA LEU A 60 5.69 5.53 -13.31
C LEU A 60 6.66 4.51 -13.89
N ALA A 61 7.55 4.97 -14.78
CA ALA A 61 8.49 4.08 -15.47
C ALA A 61 9.58 3.51 -14.54
N ASP A 62 9.98 4.27 -13.51
CA ASP A 62 11.09 3.91 -12.62
C ASP A 62 10.62 3.36 -11.26
N ALA A 63 9.32 3.12 -11.09
CA ALA A 63 8.80 2.57 -9.84
C ALA A 63 9.14 1.08 -9.70
N VAL A 64 9.32 0.66 -8.45
CA VAL A 64 9.46 -0.76 -8.07
C VAL A 64 8.16 -1.21 -7.44
N GLY A 65 7.56 -2.26 -7.99
CA GLY A 65 6.38 -2.91 -7.42
C GLY A 65 6.73 -4.24 -6.79
N ILE A 66 6.27 -4.48 -5.56
CA ILE A 66 6.41 -5.79 -4.91
C ILE A 66 5.05 -6.39 -4.60
N ASP A 67 4.94 -7.71 -4.75
CA ASP A 67 3.76 -8.48 -4.37
C ASP A 67 4.13 -9.91 -3.97
N LEU A 68 3.35 -10.52 -3.08
CA LEU A 68 3.46 -11.94 -2.71
C LEU A 68 2.92 -12.86 -3.79
N SER A 69 1.91 -12.40 -4.55
CA SER A 69 1.22 -13.16 -5.58
C SER A 69 1.97 -13.11 -6.90
N MET A 70 2.50 -14.25 -7.34
CA MET A 70 3.08 -14.37 -8.66
C MET A 70 2.02 -14.22 -9.76
N GLU A 71 0.79 -14.63 -9.51
CA GLU A 71 -0.30 -14.53 -10.48
C GLU A 71 -0.70 -13.06 -10.74
N MET A 72 -0.67 -12.22 -9.70
CA MET A 72 -0.83 -10.77 -9.85
C MET A 72 0.28 -10.17 -10.68
N LEU A 73 1.55 -10.46 -10.35
CA LEU A 73 2.71 -9.92 -11.05
C LEU A 73 2.74 -10.33 -12.54
N ARG A 74 2.36 -11.57 -12.87
CA ARG A 74 2.28 -12.04 -14.27
C ARG A 74 1.25 -11.29 -15.10
N ARG A 75 0.23 -10.73 -14.47
CA ARG A 75 -0.85 -9.97 -15.12
C ARG A 75 -0.61 -8.46 -15.09
N ALA A 76 0.39 -8.02 -14.34
CA ALA A 76 0.69 -6.62 -14.22
C ALA A 76 1.17 -6.03 -15.56
N ARG A 77 0.54 -4.91 -15.93
CA ARG A 77 0.99 -4.05 -17.03
C ARG A 77 1.78 -2.90 -16.41
N TYR A 78 3.05 -3.16 -16.14
CA TYR A 78 3.88 -2.29 -15.34
C TYR A 78 5.19 -1.96 -16.06
N PRO A 79 5.48 -0.68 -16.34
CA PRO A 79 6.70 -0.30 -17.05
C PRO A 79 7.96 -0.35 -16.16
N GLY A 80 7.78 -0.27 -14.82
CA GLY A 80 8.86 -0.35 -13.85
C GLY A 80 9.29 -1.78 -13.53
N THR A 81 10.01 -1.94 -12.44
CA THR A 81 10.50 -3.24 -11.99
C THR A 81 9.48 -3.94 -11.11
N LEU A 82 9.19 -5.21 -11.39
CA LEU A 82 8.33 -6.06 -10.55
C LEU A 82 9.17 -7.11 -9.82
N VAL A 83 8.97 -7.22 -8.51
CA VAL A 83 9.67 -8.19 -7.67
C VAL A 83 8.66 -8.98 -6.83
N ARG A 84 8.75 -10.31 -6.88
CA ARG A 84 8.01 -11.13 -5.93
C ARG A 84 8.70 -11.10 -4.58
N ALA A 85 8.09 -10.42 -3.61
CA ALA A 85 8.67 -10.26 -2.28
C ALA A 85 7.61 -10.09 -1.20
N ASP A 86 7.97 -10.46 0.03
CA ASP A 86 7.23 -10.14 1.24
C ASP A 86 7.74 -8.79 1.77
N PHE A 87 6.85 -7.80 1.92
CA PHE A 87 7.22 -6.52 2.48
C PHE A 87 7.72 -6.60 3.93
N MET A 88 7.26 -7.59 4.70
CA MET A 88 7.77 -7.80 6.07
C MET A 88 9.21 -8.32 6.10
N ARG A 89 9.74 -8.75 4.95
CA ARG A 89 11.15 -9.13 4.72
C ARG A 89 11.60 -8.59 3.36
N PRO A 90 11.72 -7.27 3.21
CA PRO A 90 11.93 -6.65 1.92
C PRO A 90 13.33 -6.98 1.37
N PRO A 91 13.47 -7.16 0.05
CA PRO A 91 14.76 -7.44 -0.57
C PRO A 91 15.61 -6.17 -0.79
N PHE A 92 15.32 -5.11 -0.08
CA PHE A 92 16.00 -3.82 -0.20
C PHE A 92 16.86 -3.56 1.03
N ARG A 93 17.93 -2.79 0.85
CA ARG A 93 18.83 -2.38 1.93
C ARG A 93 18.97 -0.87 1.94
N GLY A 94 18.83 -0.29 3.13
CA GLY A 94 19.02 1.14 3.37
C GLY A 94 17.86 2.01 2.84
N ALA A 95 17.98 3.29 3.11
CA ALA A 95 17.01 4.32 2.75
C ALA A 95 17.16 4.69 1.26
N VAL A 96 16.40 4.04 0.40
CA VAL A 96 16.54 4.15 -1.06
C VAL A 96 15.33 4.75 -1.76
N PHE A 97 14.15 4.83 -1.09
CA PHE A 97 12.92 5.31 -1.70
C PHE A 97 12.57 6.74 -1.24
N ASP A 98 12.01 7.52 -2.13
CA ASP A 98 11.45 8.84 -1.85
C ASP A 98 9.98 8.74 -1.45
N THR A 99 9.27 7.74 -1.99
CA THR A 99 7.87 7.46 -1.67
C THR A 99 7.62 5.97 -1.57
N ILE A 100 6.85 5.54 -0.56
CA ILE A 100 6.33 4.18 -0.45
C ILE A 100 4.80 4.25 -0.48
N VAL A 101 4.18 3.51 -1.39
CA VAL A 101 2.73 3.48 -1.60
C VAL A 101 2.15 2.14 -1.13
N PHE A 102 1.08 2.19 -0.37
CA PHE A 102 0.23 1.06 0.00
C PHE A 102 -1.20 1.33 -0.51
N ALA A 103 -1.46 1.00 -1.75
CA ALA A 103 -2.80 1.21 -2.31
C ALA A 103 -3.66 -0.04 -2.15
N GLY A 104 -4.35 -0.15 -1.02
CA GLY A 104 -5.19 -1.31 -0.73
C GLY A 104 -4.44 -2.50 -0.14
N SER A 105 -3.25 -2.32 0.43
CA SER A 105 -2.39 -3.40 0.90
C SER A 105 -2.01 -3.31 2.39
N PHE A 106 -1.90 -2.11 2.98
CA PHE A 106 -1.42 -1.92 4.34
C PHE A 106 -2.23 -2.68 5.41
N TYR A 107 -3.52 -2.77 5.25
CA TYR A 107 -4.41 -3.44 6.20
C TYR A 107 -4.31 -4.99 6.16
N TYR A 108 -3.52 -5.55 5.25
CA TYR A 108 -3.14 -6.96 5.23
C TYR A 108 -1.81 -7.23 5.95
N MET A 109 -1.09 -6.20 6.40
CA MET A 109 0.15 -6.38 7.13
C MET A 109 -0.13 -7.07 8.48
N PRO A 110 0.60 -8.14 8.82
CA PRO A 110 0.38 -8.88 10.06
C PRO A 110 0.63 -8.01 11.29
N ASP A 111 1.68 -7.21 11.27
CA ASP A 111 1.96 -6.16 12.25
C ASP A 111 2.11 -4.80 11.55
N PRO A 112 1.16 -3.87 11.75
CA PRO A 112 1.21 -2.54 11.14
C PRO A 112 2.33 -1.65 11.71
N GLY A 113 2.72 -1.85 12.97
CA GLY A 113 3.83 -1.13 13.59
C GLY A 113 5.16 -1.53 12.95
N ASP A 114 5.42 -2.83 12.84
CA ASP A 114 6.60 -3.36 12.15
C ASP A 114 6.62 -2.91 10.69
N ALA A 115 5.47 -2.98 10.00
CA ALA A 115 5.38 -2.52 8.61
C ALA A 115 5.69 -1.01 8.46
N ALA A 116 5.22 -0.17 9.39
CA ALA A 116 5.57 1.25 9.41
C ALA A 116 7.07 1.46 9.71
N GLY A 117 7.65 0.69 10.64
CA GLY A 117 9.08 0.70 10.93
C GLY A 117 9.93 0.34 9.71
N ILE A 118 9.58 -0.73 9.01
CA ILE A 118 10.23 -1.14 7.76
C ILE A 118 10.10 -0.05 6.69
N ALA A 119 8.91 0.55 6.54
CA ALA A 119 8.71 1.64 5.59
C ALA A 119 9.63 2.82 5.91
N ARG A 120 9.75 3.19 7.19
CA ARG A 120 10.66 4.26 7.63
C ARG A 120 12.10 3.97 7.27
N ASP A 121 12.57 2.75 7.53
CA ASP A 121 13.97 2.38 7.30
C ASP A 121 14.32 2.31 5.79
N LEU A 122 13.34 2.11 4.93
CA LEU A 122 13.48 2.12 3.47
C LEU A 122 13.34 3.52 2.85
N LEU A 123 12.70 4.46 3.55
CA LEU A 123 12.53 5.84 3.10
C LEU A 123 13.78 6.67 3.38
N ARG A 124 14.10 7.55 2.46
CA ARG A 124 15.08 8.62 2.66
C ARG A 124 14.52 9.67 3.61
N SER A 125 15.42 10.45 4.23
CA SER A 125 15.02 11.65 4.97
C SER A 125 14.19 12.57 4.04
N GLY A 126 13.07 13.06 4.53
CA GLY A 126 12.07 13.81 3.75
C GLY A 126 11.18 12.96 2.85
N GLY A 127 11.38 11.66 2.80
CA GLY A 127 10.52 10.73 2.08
C GLY A 127 9.15 10.55 2.77
N ARG A 128 8.19 9.98 2.04
CA ARG A 128 6.84 9.81 2.60
C ARG A 128 6.25 8.43 2.31
N VAL A 129 5.37 8.02 3.20
CA VAL A 129 4.45 6.90 2.98
C VAL A 129 3.08 7.42 2.59
N ILE A 130 2.40 6.70 1.69
CA ILE A 130 1.05 6.99 1.22
C ILE A 130 0.22 5.72 1.34
N LEU A 131 -0.93 5.78 2.01
CA LEU A 131 -1.86 4.67 2.12
C LEU A 131 -3.22 5.07 1.54
N LEU A 132 -3.75 4.24 0.65
CA LEU A 132 -5.16 4.25 0.28
C LEU A 132 -5.82 3.06 0.97
N SER A 133 -6.77 3.33 1.85
CA SER A 133 -7.33 2.32 2.77
C SER A 133 -8.84 2.47 2.94
N PRO A 134 -9.55 1.41 3.39
CA PRO A 134 -10.97 1.50 3.72
C PRO A 134 -11.19 2.42 4.93
N ALA A 135 -12.29 3.20 4.86
CA ALA A 135 -12.68 4.17 5.88
C ALA A 135 -14.01 3.82 6.57
N THR A 136 -14.60 2.66 6.28
CA THR A 136 -15.88 2.24 6.83
C THR A 136 -15.80 0.90 7.54
N LEU A 137 -16.39 0.82 8.74
CA LEU A 137 -16.50 -0.41 9.51
C LEU A 137 -17.39 -1.48 8.85
N LEU A 138 -18.17 -1.14 7.83
CA LEU A 138 -18.92 -2.11 7.04
C LEU A 138 -18.01 -3.17 6.38
N LEU A 139 -16.74 -2.83 6.16
CA LEU A 139 -15.74 -3.74 5.60
C LEU A 139 -14.93 -4.49 6.67
N ALA A 140 -15.15 -4.21 7.97
CA ALA A 140 -14.35 -4.78 9.06
C ALA A 140 -14.44 -6.31 9.19
N GLY A 141 -15.49 -6.94 8.62
CA GLY A 141 -15.58 -8.40 8.52
C GLY A 141 -14.63 -9.02 7.49
N PHE A 142 -14.18 -8.24 6.51
CA PHE A 142 -13.33 -8.70 5.41
C PHE A 142 -11.88 -8.23 5.57
N VAL A 143 -11.68 -6.98 5.98
CA VAL A 143 -10.38 -6.34 6.11
C VAL A 143 -10.28 -5.57 7.42
N ARG A 144 -9.05 -5.35 7.89
CA ARG A 144 -8.81 -4.51 9.06
C ARG A 144 -9.05 -3.04 8.68
N VAL A 145 -9.89 -2.37 9.43
CA VAL A 145 -10.17 -0.93 9.27
C VAL A 145 -9.58 -0.19 10.45
N PHE A 146 -8.68 0.73 10.18
CA PHE A 146 -8.05 1.56 11.20
C PHE A 146 -8.76 2.91 11.32
N SER A 147 -8.92 3.37 12.54
CA SER A 147 -9.35 4.74 12.85
C SER A 147 -8.25 5.76 12.57
N PRO A 148 -8.57 7.06 12.43
CA PRO A 148 -7.56 8.11 12.32
C PRO A 148 -6.58 8.16 13.51
N ARG A 149 -7.04 7.78 14.70
CA ARG A 149 -6.21 7.70 15.90
C ARG A 149 -5.20 6.57 15.82
N GLU A 150 -5.63 5.36 15.41
CA GLU A 150 -4.74 4.21 15.25
C GLU A 150 -3.66 4.48 14.20
N TYR A 151 -3.99 5.11 13.06
CA TYR A 151 -2.97 5.52 12.08
C TYR A 151 -1.93 6.46 12.69
N ARG A 152 -2.37 7.47 13.46
CA ARG A 152 -1.44 8.39 14.14
C ARG A 152 -0.55 7.65 15.14
N GLU A 153 -1.11 6.77 15.94
CA GLU A 153 -0.35 5.97 16.92
C GLU A 153 0.68 5.08 16.24
N ILE A 154 0.30 4.35 15.17
CA ILE A 154 1.19 3.47 14.41
C ILE A 154 2.38 4.26 13.83
N PHE A 155 2.11 5.35 13.11
CA PHE A 155 3.16 6.10 12.43
C PHE A 155 3.98 6.97 13.38
N ALA A 156 3.37 7.57 14.40
CA ALA A 156 4.11 8.37 15.38
C ALA A 156 5.04 7.52 16.24
N SER A 157 4.60 6.33 16.68
CA SER A 157 5.43 5.42 17.48
C SER A 157 6.67 4.92 16.73
N THR A 158 6.62 4.91 15.41
CA THR A 158 7.75 4.54 14.54
C THR A 158 8.58 5.73 14.07
N GLY A 159 8.30 6.96 14.55
CA GLY A 159 9.10 8.15 14.32
C GLY A 159 8.73 8.98 13.09
N PHE A 160 7.62 8.65 12.41
CA PHE A 160 7.09 9.50 11.35
C PHE A 160 6.52 10.82 11.91
N ARG A 161 6.53 11.86 11.06
CA ARG A 161 5.96 13.18 11.34
C ARG A 161 4.92 13.53 10.28
N ASP A 162 4.24 14.67 10.46
CA ASP A 162 3.25 15.21 9.52
C ASP A 162 2.21 14.17 9.06
N ILE A 163 1.73 13.39 10.03
CA ILE A 163 0.74 12.34 9.80
C ILE A 163 -0.60 12.98 9.49
N ARG A 164 -1.07 12.84 8.27
CA ARG A 164 -2.34 13.40 7.79
C ARG A 164 -3.30 12.25 7.45
N PHE A 165 -4.54 12.45 7.83
CA PHE A 165 -5.66 11.58 7.50
C PHE A 165 -6.70 12.39 6.73
N GLU A 166 -7.02 11.98 5.52
CA GLU A 166 -8.03 12.58 4.67
C GLU A 166 -9.10 11.53 4.34
N ARG A 167 -10.35 11.83 4.67
CA ARG A 167 -11.47 11.00 4.24
C ARG A 167 -11.85 11.39 2.81
N LEU A 168 -11.61 10.50 1.85
CA LEU A 168 -11.96 10.73 0.44
C LEU A 168 -13.47 10.61 0.21
N ASN A 169 -14.10 9.65 0.90
CA ASN A 169 -15.56 9.50 0.97
C ASN A 169 -15.94 8.56 2.12
N TRP A 170 -17.18 8.03 2.11
CA TRP A 170 -17.64 7.10 3.15
C TRP A 170 -16.88 5.77 3.16
N ALA A 171 -16.31 5.34 2.02
CA ALA A 171 -15.66 4.03 1.86
C ALA A 171 -14.14 4.07 1.94
N ALA A 172 -13.49 5.19 1.60
CA ALA A 172 -12.04 5.28 1.45
C ALA A 172 -11.43 6.49 2.18
N CYS A 173 -10.21 6.31 2.64
CA CYS A 173 -9.35 7.35 3.19
C CYS A 173 -7.95 7.28 2.57
N LEU A 174 -7.29 8.43 2.57
CA LEU A 174 -5.87 8.61 2.28
C LEU A 174 -5.14 8.95 3.58
N VAL A 175 -4.03 8.27 3.82
CA VAL A 175 -3.13 8.58 4.92
C VAL A 175 -1.75 8.86 4.36
N THR A 176 -1.13 9.93 4.81
CA THR A 176 0.27 10.26 4.49
C THR A 176 1.06 10.51 5.76
N ALA A 177 2.33 10.09 5.78
CA ALA A 177 3.25 10.39 6.88
C ALA A 177 4.66 10.60 6.32
N GLU A 178 5.45 11.48 6.92
CA GLU A 178 6.77 11.88 6.44
C GLU A 178 7.88 11.30 7.33
N GLN A 179 8.92 10.78 6.71
CA GLN A 179 10.19 10.44 7.33
C GLN A 179 10.95 11.73 7.63
N PRO A 180 11.36 12.02 8.87
CA PRO A 180 12.15 13.21 9.22
C PRO A 180 13.50 13.25 8.50
#